data_417a018eceacf3c6e877bce430597240
#
_entry.id   417a018eceacf3c6e877bce430597240
#
_cell.length_a   1.000
_cell.length_b   1.000
_cell.length_c   1.000
_cell.angle_alpha   90.00
_cell.angle_beta   90.00
_cell.angle_gamma   90.00
#
_symmetry.space_group_name_H-M   'P 1'
#
loop_
_entity.id
_entity.type
_entity.pdbx_description
1 polymer ?
#
loop_
_entity_poly.entity_id
_entity_poly.type
_entity_poly.pdbx_seq_one_letter_code
_entity_poly.pdbx_strand_id
1 'polypeptide(L)'
;MKSPNFPTERASSLIALQYRDFRLLWTGQLISNIGTQMQMVTINWHIYILTGSAVALGMTGLVRVVPIIIFSLIGGVFADSHDRRRVLLATQSLMMVFAAILAWVTNMNLVSAPLIYLLAACTAGTIAFDGPARQSLVPNLVRREHLTNALSLNNIMIQVASIVGPGVAGFVIAGLGIAAVYWINAASFLAVLVALILMHPPTQERVGAPQMTFDALTEGLRFVFSAKVITATMLLDFVATFFSSASALLPIFAREILRVGPEGLGILYSAESIGAVIAGVLMARVGSIKRQGAVLLIAVASYGLATAFYGASQLFVLSFFLLALVGASDTVSTILRNTIRQLNTPDHLRGRMTSVNMIFFMGGPQLGNLEAGLAAAAFGAPFAVISGGVATVIVTALVAWLVPQLRNHIG
;
A
#
# COMPACT_ATOMS: atom_id res chain seq x y z
N MET A 1 33.00 34.64 -14.11
CA MET A 1 32.85 33.25 -14.52
C MET A 1 31.40 33.05 -14.95
N LYS A 2 31.14 32.86 -16.23
CA LYS A 2 29.80 32.56 -16.77
C LYS A 2 29.47 31.10 -16.42
N SER A 3 28.34 30.87 -15.73
CA SER A 3 27.79 29.53 -15.50
C SER A 3 27.56 28.83 -16.86
N PRO A 4 27.92 27.56 -17.03
CA PRO A 4 27.62 26.83 -18.24
C PRO A 4 26.11 26.69 -18.38
N ASN A 5 25.54 27.25 -19.46
CA ASN A 5 24.19 26.96 -19.90
C ASN A 5 24.14 25.49 -20.33
N PHE A 6 23.66 24.59 -19.46
CA PHE A 6 23.24 23.27 -19.88
C PHE A 6 21.94 23.44 -20.65
N PRO A 7 21.83 22.95 -21.89
CA PRO A 7 20.57 22.91 -22.59
C PRO A 7 19.62 22.00 -21.76
N THR A 8 18.53 22.56 -21.23
CA THR A 8 17.42 21.81 -20.72
C THR A 8 16.71 21.11 -21.88
N GLU A 9 17.28 20.01 -22.38
CA GLU A 9 16.48 19.07 -23.15
C GLU A 9 15.31 18.70 -22.22
N ARG A 10 14.09 19.00 -22.64
CA ARG A 10 12.87 18.51 -22.01
C ARG A 10 12.95 16.99 -22.07
N ALA A 11 13.55 16.36 -21.07
CA ALA A 11 13.61 14.92 -20.96
C ALA A 11 12.15 14.42 -21.05
N SER A 12 11.89 13.60 -22.06
CA SER A 12 10.57 12.99 -22.22
C SER A 12 10.17 12.36 -20.89
N SER A 13 8.96 12.67 -20.39
CA SER A 13 8.43 12.12 -19.14
C SER A 13 8.42 10.58 -19.11
N LEU A 14 8.67 9.93 -20.25
CA LEU A 14 8.68 8.49 -20.44
C LEU A 14 10.06 7.95 -20.85
N ILE A 15 11.15 8.69 -20.60
CA ILE A 15 12.47 8.35 -21.10
C ILE A 15 12.97 6.98 -20.61
N ALA A 16 12.62 6.57 -19.40
CA ALA A 16 12.99 5.26 -18.88
C ALA A 16 12.35 4.09 -19.66
N LEU A 17 11.21 4.28 -20.33
CA LEU A 17 10.58 3.25 -21.16
C LEU A 17 11.32 3.01 -22.49
N GLN A 18 12.31 3.84 -22.85
CA GLN A 18 13.18 3.59 -23.99
C GLN A 18 14.13 2.41 -23.74
N TYR A 19 14.46 2.13 -22.48
CA TYR A 19 15.24 0.96 -22.10
C TYR A 19 14.39 -0.29 -22.24
N ARG A 20 14.78 -1.19 -23.16
CA ARG A 20 14.02 -2.40 -23.50
C ARG A 20 13.69 -3.24 -22.27
N ASP A 21 14.67 -3.53 -21.43
CA ASP A 21 14.50 -4.41 -20.29
C ASP A 21 13.64 -3.76 -19.18
N PHE A 22 13.80 -2.45 -18.94
CA PHE A 22 12.92 -1.71 -18.05
C PHE A 22 11.47 -1.70 -18.57
N ARG A 23 11.26 -1.45 -19.85
CA ARG A 23 9.93 -1.47 -20.48
C ARG A 23 9.24 -2.84 -20.35
N LEU A 24 9.98 -3.93 -20.61
CA LEU A 24 9.47 -5.30 -20.45
C LEU A 24 9.04 -5.56 -19.01
N LEU A 25 9.90 -5.25 -18.04
CA LEU A 25 9.59 -5.41 -16.62
C LEU A 25 8.39 -4.54 -16.21
N TRP A 26 8.38 -3.27 -16.61
CA TRP A 26 7.34 -2.31 -16.23
C TRP A 26 5.96 -2.72 -16.76
N THR A 27 5.87 -3.10 -18.03
CA THR A 27 4.60 -3.55 -18.63
C THR A 27 4.10 -4.86 -18.02
N GLY A 28 4.99 -5.84 -17.82
CA GLY A 28 4.64 -7.08 -17.15
C GLY A 28 4.14 -6.84 -15.72
N GLN A 29 4.86 -6.00 -14.97
CA GLN A 29 4.49 -5.62 -13.60
C GLN A 29 3.18 -4.84 -13.55
N LEU A 30 2.87 -3.96 -14.49
CA LEU A 30 1.60 -3.25 -14.54
C LEU A 30 0.42 -4.24 -14.63
N ILE A 31 0.51 -5.20 -15.54
CA ILE A 31 -0.52 -6.22 -15.73
C ILE A 31 -0.67 -7.07 -14.46
N SER A 32 0.43 -7.54 -13.88
CA SER A 32 0.43 -8.35 -12.67
C SER A 32 -0.06 -7.59 -11.44
N ASN A 33 0.30 -6.31 -11.28
CA ASN A 33 -0.19 -5.49 -10.17
C ASN A 33 -1.70 -5.25 -10.27
N ILE A 34 -2.25 -5.01 -11.48
CA ILE A 34 -3.70 -4.91 -11.68
C ILE A 34 -4.38 -6.20 -11.23
N GLY A 35 -3.89 -7.38 -11.67
CA GLY A 35 -4.41 -8.68 -11.25
C GLY A 35 -4.34 -8.89 -9.73
N THR A 36 -3.23 -8.51 -9.12
CA THR A 36 -3.04 -8.62 -7.66
C THR A 36 -4.01 -7.72 -6.89
N GLN A 37 -4.26 -6.50 -7.35
CA GLN A 37 -5.25 -5.60 -6.75
C GLN A 37 -6.68 -6.13 -6.93
N MET A 38 -6.98 -6.71 -8.09
CA MET A 38 -8.25 -7.43 -8.32
C MET A 38 -8.43 -8.56 -7.30
N GLN A 39 -7.43 -9.41 -7.11
CA GLN A 39 -7.48 -10.52 -6.17
C GLN A 39 -7.63 -10.05 -4.71
N MET A 40 -7.01 -8.95 -4.34
CA MET A 40 -7.09 -8.39 -2.98
C MET A 40 -8.54 -8.04 -2.59
N VAL A 41 -9.24 -7.33 -3.46
CA VAL A 41 -10.66 -7.00 -3.27
C VAL A 41 -11.52 -8.26 -3.27
N THR A 42 -11.22 -9.18 -4.20
CA THR A 42 -11.97 -10.42 -4.36
C THR A 42 -11.85 -11.33 -3.14
N ILE A 43 -10.67 -11.42 -2.50
CA ILE A 43 -10.47 -12.19 -1.27
C ILE A 43 -11.37 -11.67 -0.16
N ASN A 44 -11.41 -10.35 0.06
CA ASN A 44 -12.26 -9.75 1.09
C ASN A 44 -13.75 -10.02 0.81
N TRP A 45 -14.18 -9.84 -0.44
CA TRP A 45 -15.55 -10.16 -0.85
C TRP A 45 -15.89 -11.63 -0.66
N HIS A 46 -15.01 -12.52 -1.10
CA HIS A 46 -15.21 -13.97 -1.03
C HIS A 46 -15.30 -14.47 0.42
N ILE A 47 -14.39 -14.01 1.29
CA ILE A 47 -14.45 -14.34 2.73
C ILE A 47 -15.78 -13.89 3.33
N TYR A 48 -16.23 -12.68 2.97
CA TYR A 48 -17.50 -12.19 3.48
C TYR A 48 -18.70 -13.00 2.98
N ILE A 49 -18.71 -13.38 1.70
CA ILE A 49 -19.77 -14.23 1.14
C ILE A 49 -19.81 -15.61 1.80
N LEU A 50 -18.65 -16.20 2.10
CA LEU A 50 -18.56 -17.53 2.72
C LEU A 50 -18.92 -17.54 4.20
N THR A 51 -18.61 -16.47 4.93
CA THR A 51 -18.67 -16.49 6.39
C THR A 51 -19.76 -15.57 6.99
N GLY A 52 -20.14 -14.51 6.29
CA GLY A 52 -20.98 -13.44 6.82
C GLY A 52 -20.37 -12.72 8.02
N SER A 53 -19.06 -12.89 8.28
CA SER A 53 -18.41 -12.49 9.53
C SER A 53 -17.48 -11.29 9.34
N ALA A 54 -17.71 -10.24 10.11
CA ALA A 54 -16.80 -9.08 10.18
C ALA A 54 -15.43 -9.45 10.78
N VAL A 55 -15.40 -10.39 11.76
CA VAL A 55 -14.15 -10.90 12.32
C VAL A 55 -13.33 -11.62 11.26
N ALA A 56 -13.98 -12.42 10.41
CA ALA A 56 -13.30 -13.10 9.32
C ALA A 56 -12.67 -12.10 8.32
N LEU A 57 -13.31 -10.97 8.03
CA LEU A 57 -12.72 -9.89 7.26
C LEU A 57 -11.51 -9.28 7.97
N GLY A 58 -11.61 -8.98 9.25
CA GLY A 58 -10.51 -8.43 10.05
C GLY A 58 -9.30 -9.36 10.11
N MET A 59 -9.52 -10.68 10.19
CA MET A 59 -8.45 -11.68 10.17
C MET A 59 -7.60 -11.66 8.90
N THR A 60 -8.11 -11.15 7.77
CA THR A 60 -7.32 -11.04 6.53
C THR A 60 -6.07 -10.18 6.71
N GLY A 61 -6.18 -9.11 7.52
CA GLY A 61 -5.04 -8.25 7.87
C GLY A 61 -3.97 -9.03 8.66
N LEU A 62 -4.38 -9.71 9.73
CA LEU A 62 -3.45 -10.46 10.58
C LEU A 62 -2.73 -11.58 9.82
N VAL A 63 -3.49 -12.34 9.03
CA VAL A 63 -2.96 -13.45 8.22
C VAL A 63 -1.90 -12.99 7.23
N ARG A 64 -1.97 -11.76 6.73
CA ARG A 64 -1.00 -11.20 5.79
C ARG A 64 0.21 -10.57 6.50
N VAL A 65 -0.01 -9.85 7.61
CA VAL A 65 1.07 -9.13 8.28
C VAL A 65 2.06 -10.07 8.96
N VAL A 66 1.60 -11.17 9.55
CA VAL A 66 2.47 -12.12 10.26
C VAL A 66 3.55 -12.70 9.35
N PRO A 67 3.24 -13.29 8.16
CA PRO A 67 4.27 -13.76 7.24
C PRO A 67 5.18 -12.64 6.73
N ILE A 68 4.64 -11.45 6.46
CA ILE A 68 5.44 -10.30 6.00
C ILE A 68 6.49 -9.95 7.06
N ILE A 69 6.13 -9.85 8.34
CA ILE A 69 7.07 -9.51 9.42
C ILE A 69 8.13 -10.61 9.57
N ILE A 70 7.72 -11.88 9.60
CA ILE A 70 8.65 -13.01 9.77
C ILE A 70 9.64 -13.08 8.62
N PHE A 71 9.16 -12.99 7.38
CA PHE A 71 10.00 -13.18 6.19
C PHE A 71 10.69 -11.92 5.69
N SER A 72 10.25 -10.70 6.07
CA SER A 72 10.92 -9.47 5.63
C SER A 72 12.35 -9.35 6.13
N LEU A 73 12.64 -9.85 7.34
CA LEU A 73 13.99 -9.88 7.90
C LEU A 73 14.94 -10.78 7.11
N ILE A 74 14.41 -11.89 6.58
CA ILE A 74 15.16 -12.89 5.82
C ILE A 74 15.20 -12.51 4.33
N GLY A 75 14.10 -11.98 3.81
CA GLY A 75 13.90 -11.68 2.39
C GLY A 75 14.90 -10.68 1.82
N GLY A 76 15.24 -9.64 2.59
CA GLY A 76 16.26 -8.66 2.20
C GLY A 76 17.64 -9.30 2.01
N VAL A 77 18.11 -10.03 3.02
CA VAL A 77 19.40 -10.72 2.97
C VAL A 77 19.43 -11.77 1.84
N PHE A 78 18.34 -12.49 1.66
CA PHE A 78 18.21 -13.49 0.61
C PHE A 78 18.26 -12.86 -0.79
N ALA A 79 17.56 -11.74 -1.02
CA ALA A 79 17.55 -11.04 -2.30
C ALA A 79 18.94 -10.46 -2.66
N ASP A 80 19.72 -10.05 -1.68
CA ASP A 80 21.07 -9.50 -1.89
C ASP A 80 22.11 -10.60 -2.17
N SER A 81 21.90 -11.83 -1.66
CA SER A 81 22.82 -12.96 -1.82
C SER A 81 22.57 -13.79 -3.10
N HIS A 82 21.38 -13.63 -3.73
CA HIS A 82 20.98 -14.42 -4.88
C HIS A 82 20.78 -13.56 -6.13
N ASP A 83 20.74 -14.23 -7.31
CA ASP A 83 20.38 -13.58 -8.56
C ASP A 83 18.94 -13.07 -8.50
N ARG A 84 18.79 -11.73 -8.54
CA ARG A 84 17.51 -11.03 -8.39
C ARG A 84 16.47 -11.48 -9.41
N ARG A 85 16.90 -11.77 -10.66
CA ARG A 85 16.01 -12.28 -11.71
C ARG A 85 15.50 -13.68 -11.37
N ARG A 86 16.37 -14.58 -10.85
CA ARG A 86 15.96 -15.92 -10.42
C ARG A 86 15.02 -15.86 -9.22
N VAL A 87 15.29 -14.97 -8.26
CA VAL A 87 14.38 -14.75 -7.12
C VAL A 87 13.01 -14.30 -7.62
N LEU A 88 12.95 -13.31 -8.53
CA LEU A 88 11.69 -12.86 -9.11
C LEU A 88 10.97 -13.94 -9.92
N LEU A 89 11.68 -14.75 -10.69
CA LEU A 89 11.07 -15.89 -11.42
C LEU A 89 10.44 -16.88 -10.42
N ALA A 90 11.12 -17.23 -9.34
CA ALA A 90 10.59 -18.14 -8.33
C ALA A 90 9.38 -17.54 -7.59
N THR A 91 9.47 -16.30 -7.12
CA THR A 91 8.38 -15.64 -6.37
C THR A 91 7.14 -15.42 -7.22
N GLN A 92 7.29 -14.95 -8.45
CA GLN A 92 6.18 -14.76 -9.39
C GLN A 92 5.52 -16.07 -9.80
N SER A 93 6.31 -17.14 -9.99
CA SER A 93 5.77 -18.48 -10.25
C SER A 93 4.99 -19.04 -9.07
N LEU A 94 5.49 -18.86 -7.84
CA LEU A 94 4.77 -19.26 -6.62
C LEU A 94 3.45 -18.51 -6.47
N MET A 95 3.45 -17.19 -6.66
CA MET A 95 2.22 -16.39 -6.58
C MET A 95 1.21 -16.80 -7.67
N MET A 96 1.68 -17.10 -8.88
CA MET A 96 0.84 -17.65 -9.95
C MET A 96 0.19 -18.97 -9.53
N VAL A 97 0.96 -19.89 -8.96
CA VAL A 97 0.47 -21.20 -8.50
C VAL A 97 -0.57 -21.01 -7.38
N PHE A 98 -0.32 -20.15 -6.39
CA PHE A 98 -1.28 -19.89 -5.31
C PHE A 98 -2.59 -19.29 -5.85
N ALA A 99 -2.50 -18.35 -6.80
CA ALA A 99 -3.68 -17.79 -7.45
C ALA A 99 -4.44 -18.84 -8.28
N ALA A 100 -3.74 -19.72 -9.01
CA ALA A 100 -4.34 -20.79 -9.79
C ALA A 100 -5.02 -21.85 -8.89
N ILE A 101 -4.39 -22.24 -7.76
CA ILE A 101 -5.00 -23.12 -6.77
C ILE A 101 -6.29 -22.50 -6.25
N LEU A 102 -6.26 -21.21 -5.86
CA LEU A 102 -7.44 -20.52 -5.35
C LEU A 102 -8.56 -20.46 -6.39
N ALA A 103 -8.22 -20.19 -7.65
CA ALA A 103 -9.18 -20.22 -8.75
C ALA A 103 -9.80 -21.59 -8.94
N TRP A 104 -8.97 -22.63 -8.94
CA TRP A 104 -9.41 -24.01 -9.17
C TRP A 104 -10.33 -24.53 -8.05
N VAL A 105 -9.93 -24.34 -6.78
CA VAL A 105 -10.77 -24.76 -5.63
C VAL A 105 -12.07 -23.97 -5.55
N THR A 106 -12.06 -22.72 -6.00
CA THR A 106 -13.28 -21.90 -6.10
C THR A 106 -14.23 -22.43 -7.15
N ASN A 107 -13.72 -22.81 -8.34
CA ASN A 107 -14.53 -23.42 -9.40
C ASN A 107 -15.13 -24.77 -8.99
N MET A 108 -14.42 -25.53 -8.16
CA MET A 108 -14.90 -26.83 -7.65
C MET A 108 -15.85 -26.70 -6.46
N ASN A 109 -16.14 -25.49 -5.99
CA ASN A 109 -16.89 -25.21 -4.76
C ASN A 109 -16.29 -25.90 -3.50
N LEU A 110 -14.98 -26.11 -3.49
CA LEU A 110 -14.23 -26.70 -2.38
C LEU A 110 -13.52 -25.66 -1.53
N VAL A 111 -13.71 -24.36 -1.84
CA VAL A 111 -13.08 -23.27 -1.14
C VAL A 111 -13.64 -23.10 0.28
N SER A 112 -12.74 -22.79 1.21
CA SER A 112 -13.08 -22.47 2.60
C SER A 112 -12.27 -21.26 3.08
N ALA A 113 -12.77 -20.54 4.08
CA ALA A 113 -12.06 -19.38 4.63
C ALA A 113 -10.63 -19.73 5.13
N PRO A 114 -10.39 -20.85 5.86
CA PRO A 114 -9.03 -21.25 6.23
C PRO A 114 -8.10 -21.47 5.04
N LEU A 115 -8.60 -22.03 3.95
CA LEU A 115 -7.79 -22.23 2.73
C LEU A 115 -7.44 -20.90 2.06
N ILE A 116 -8.38 -19.94 2.01
CA ILE A 116 -8.12 -18.59 1.50
C ILE A 116 -7.04 -17.92 2.37
N TYR A 117 -7.15 -18.01 3.70
CA TYR A 117 -6.14 -17.46 4.62
C TYR A 117 -4.77 -18.09 4.41
N LEU A 118 -4.70 -19.40 4.26
CA LEU A 118 -3.43 -20.09 4.02
C LEU A 118 -2.77 -19.59 2.74
N LEU A 119 -3.51 -19.54 1.62
CA LEU A 119 -2.97 -19.07 0.35
C LEU A 119 -2.63 -17.58 0.37
N ALA A 120 -3.40 -16.76 1.09
CA ALA A 120 -3.09 -15.34 1.30
C ALA A 120 -1.81 -15.16 2.15
N ALA A 121 -1.62 -15.97 3.19
CA ALA A 121 -0.40 -15.98 4.00
C ALA A 121 0.83 -16.41 3.18
N CYS A 122 0.71 -17.46 2.38
CA CYS A 122 1.78 -17.92 1.48
C CYS A 122 2.16 -16.83 0.46
N THR A 123 1.15 -16.17 -0.13
CA THR A 123 1.36 -15.05 -1.06
C THR A 123 2.06 -13.88 -0.35
N ALA A 124 1.63 -13.51 0.86
CA ALA A 124 2.21 -12.44 1.64
C ALA A 124 3.67 -12.73 2.03
N GLY A 125 3.99 -13.96 2.42
CA GLY A 125 5.35 -14.43 2.65
C GLY A 125 6.22 -14.33 1.39
N THR A 126 5.68 -14.70 0.22
CA THR A 126 6.38 -14.61 -1.06
C THR A 126 6.69 -13.15 -1.43
N ILE A 127 5.77 -12.22 -1.18
CA ILE A 127 5.95 -10.77 -1.42
C ILE A 127 7.13 -10.21 -0.62
N ALA A 128 7.41 -10.74 0.58
CA ALA A 128 8.53 -10.30 1.40
C ALA A 128 9.91 -10.53 0.73
N PHE A 129 10.02 -11.50 -0.19
CA PHE A 129 11.22 -11.74 -1.01
C PHE A 129 11.16 -10.99 -2.34
N ASP A 130 9.97 -10.89 -2.96
CA ASP A 130 9.77 -10.25 -4.26
C ASP A 130 10.10 -8.75 -4.21
N GLY A 131 9.64 -8.04 -3.18
CA GLY A 131 9.79 -6.60 -3.04
C GLY A 131 11.25 -6.12 -3.09
N PRO A 132 12.13 -6.59 -2.21
CA PRO A 132 13.54 -6.22 -2.21
C PRO A 132 14.26 -6.59 -3.52
N ALA A 133 14.00 -7.78 -4.07
CA ALA A 133 14.61 -8.23 -5.32
C ALA A 133 14.24 -7.30 -6.49
N ARG A 134 12.97 -6.87 -6.56
CA ARG A 134 12.48 -5.95 -7.59
C ARG A 134 13.06 -4.55 -7.44
N GLN A 135 13.05 -4.01 -6.21
CA GLN A 135 13.59 -2.67 -5.95
C GLN A 135 15.08 -2.57 -6.30
N SER A 136 15.83 -3.60 -6.03
CA SER A 136 17.26 -3.64 -6.35
C SER A 136 17.56 -3.96 -7.83
N LEU A 137 16.60 -4.50 -8.61
CA LEU A 137 16.77 -4.77 -10.03
C LEU A 137 16.61 -3.49 -10.87
N VAL A 138 15.63 -2.63 -10.55
CA VAL A 138 15.29 -1.43 -11.34
C VAL A 138 16.48 -0.49 -11.62
N PRO A 139 17.35 -0.15 -10.64
CA PRO A 139 18.51 0.70 -10.91
C PRO A 139 19.49 0.13 -11.94
N ASN A 140 19.52 -1.18 -12.15
CA ASN A 140 20.41 -1.84 -13.10
C ASN A 140 19.83 -1.87 -14.54
N LEU A 141 18.59 -1.47 -14.73
CA LEU A 141 17.89 -1.51 -16.02
C LEU A 141 17.90 -0.17 -16.76
N VAL A 142 18.27 0.91 -16.06
CA VAL A 142 18.30 2.27 -16.60
C VAL A 142 19.61 2.96 -16.23
N ARG A 143 20.01 3.99 -16.99
CA ARG A 143 21.14 4.82 -16.62
C ARG A 143 20.84 5.62 -15.35
N ARG A 144 21.86 5.95 -14.55
CA ARG A 144 21.72 6.70 -13.29
C ARG A 144 20.97 8.02 -13.46
N GLU A 145 21.18 8.73 -14.57
CA GLU A 145 20.51 9.98 -14.93
C GLU A 145 18.99 9.85 -15.12
N HIS A 146 18.50 8.64 -15.49
CA HIS A 146 17.09 8.35 -15.71
C HIS A 146 16.44 7.53 -14.57
N LEU A 147 17.17 7.26 -13.49
CA LEU A 147 16.68 6.47 -12.36
C LEU A 147 15.46 7.10 -11.68
N THR A 148 15.48 8.42 -11.47
CA THR A 148 14.35 9.17 -10.90
C THR A 148 13.09 9.01 -11.75
N ASN A 149 13.22 9.03 -13.08
CA ASN A 149 12.10 8.81 -14.00
C ASN A 149 11.57 7.37 -13.90
N ALA A 150 12.45 6.37 -13.84
CA ALA A 150 12.06 4.97 -13.67
C ALA A 150 11.29 4.74 -12.34
N LEU A 151 11.77 5.31 -11.23
CA LEU A 151 11.09 5.22 -9.93
C LEU A 151 9.73 5.94 -9.94
N SER A 152 9.64 7.09 -10.61
CA SER A 152 8.37 7.80 -10.79
C SER A 152 7.36 6.98 -11.59
N LEU A 153 7.80 6.33 -12.67
CA LEU A 153 6.96 5.44 -13.47
C LEU A 153 6.49 4.22 -12.67
N ASN A 154 7.32 3.65 -11.80
CA ASN A 154 6.90 2.57 -10.90
C ASN A 154 5.82 3.03 -9.91
N ASN A 155 5.94 4.24 -9.36
CA ASN A 155 4.88 4.78 -8.49
C ASN A 155 3.57 5.01 -9.26
N ILE A 156 3.64 5.56 -10.48
CA ILE A 156 2.46 5.71 -11.35
C ILE A 156 1.82 4.35 -11.63
N MET A 157 2.61 3.33 -11.94
CA MET A 157 2.12 1.97 -12.17
C MET A 157 1.33 1.42 -10.98
N ILE A 158 1.84 1.59 -9.75
CA ILE A 158 1.17 1.16 -8.53
C ILE A 158 -0.17 1.90 -8.37
N GLN A 159 -0.19 3.20 -8.58
CA GLN A 159 -1.41 4.00 -8.47
C GLN A 159 -2.46 3.63 -9.54
N VAL A 160 -2.03 3.41 -10.79
CA VAL A 160 -2.92 2.93 -11.86
C VAL A 160 -3.51 1.57 -11.49
N ALA A 161 -2.68 0.64 -11.01
CA ALA A 161 -3.16 -0.68 -10.59
C ALA A 161 -4.15 -0.60 -9.42
N SER A 162 -3.92 0.29 -8.45
CA SER A 162 -4.81 0.50 -7.29
C SER A 162 -6.16 1.14 -7.65
N ILE A 163 -6.24 1.86 -8.77
CA ILE A 163 -7.51 2.40 -9.27
C ILE A 163 -8.22 1.38 -10.14
N VAL A 164 -7.51 0.84 -11.15
CA VAL A 164 -8.10 -0.01 -12.19
C VAL A 164 -8.44 -1.39 -11.65
N GLY A 165 -7.54 -1.97 -10.83
CA GLY A 165 -7.70 -3.35 -10.33
C GLY A 165 -9.01 -3.56 -9.58
N PRO A 166 -9.30 -2.81 -8.51
CA PRO A 166 -10.55 -2.93 -7.77
C PRO A 166 -11.79 -2.70 -8.64
N GLY A 167 -11.77 -1.65 -9.47
CA GLY A 167 -12.88 -1.35 -10.38
C GLY A 167 -13.19 -2.52 -11.32
N VAL A 168 -12.16 -3.03 -12.01
CA VAL A 168 -12.30 -4.19 -12.91
C VAL A 168 -12.74 -5.44 -12.13
N ALA A 169 -12.21 -5.66 -10.92
CA ALA A 169 -12.59 -6.81 -10.10
C ALA A 169 -14.09 -6.86 -9.82
N GLY A 170 -14.70 -5.72 -9.47
CA GLY A 170 -16.14 -5.65 -9.21
C GLY A 170 -16.97 -6.10 -10.39
N PHE A 171 -16.69 -5.60 -11.59
CA PHE A 171 -17.40 -5.98 -12.81
C PHE A 171 -17.14 -7.45 -13.21
N VAL A 172 -15.91 -7.95 -13.04
CA VAL A 172 -15.60 -9.37 -13.33
C VAL A 172 -16.30 -10.29 -12.34
N ILE A 173 -16.36 -9.95 -11.06
CA ILE A 173 -17.10 -10.74 -10.05
C ILE A 173 -18.58 -10.82 -10.42
N ALA A 174 -19.19 -9.69 -10.81
CA ALA A 174 -20.60 -9.63 -11.15
C ALA A 174 -20.95 -10.40 -12.43
N GLY A 175 -20.13 -10.29 -13.47
CA GLY A 175 -20.40 -10.90 -14.78
C GLY A 175 -19.89 -12.34 -14.94
N LEU A 176 -18.72 -12.66 -14.40
CA LEU A 176 -18.01 -13.93 -14.61
C LEU A 176 -17.77 -14.74 -13.33
N GLY A 177 -18.08 -14.14 -12.17
CA GLY A 177 -17.92 -14.76 -10.87
C GLY A 177 -16.51 -14.63 -10.27
N ILE A 178 -16.42 -15.02 -8.99
CA ILE A 178 -15.21 -14.88 -8.17
C ILE A 178 -14.01 -15.64 -8.74
N ALA A 179 -14.21 -16.86 -9.19
CA ALA A 179 -13.14 -17.71 -9.72
C ALA A 179 -12.45 -17.10 -10.95
N ALA A 180 -13.20 -16.37 -11.79
CA ALA A 180 -12.64 -15.69 -12.95
C ALA A 180 -11.58 -14.66 -12.59
N VAL A 181 -11.77 -13.91 -11.50
CA VAL A 181 -10.76 -12.94 -11.01
C VAL A 181 -9.47 -13.64 -10.64
N TYR A 182 -9.56 -14.78 -9.94
CA TYR A 182 -8.39 -15.56 -9.54
C TYR A 182 -7.64 -16.13 -10.75
N TRP A 183 -8.37 -16.60 -11.79
CA TRP A 183 -7.76 -17.04 -13.04
C TRP A 183 -7.10 -15.89 -13.80
N ILE A 184 -7.74 -14.73 -13.88
CA ILE A 184 -7.17 -13.53 -14.49
C ILE A 184 -5.87 -13.12 -13.77
N ASN A 185 -5.87 -13.15 -12.43
CA ASN A 185 -4.66 -12.85 -11.67
C ASN A 185 -3.57 -13.91 -11.91
N ALA A 186 -3.90 -15.20 -11.89
CA ALA A 186 -2.94 -16.25 -12.22
C ALA A 186 -2.32 -16.03 -13.60
N ALA A 187 -3.14 -15.72 -14.61
CA ALA A 187 -2.68 -15.41 -15.96
C ALA A 187 -1.84 -14.12 -16.02
N SER A 188 -2.15 -13.11 -15.20
CA SER A 188 -1.40 -11.84 -15.17
C SER A 188 0.06 -12.03 -14.78
N PHE A 189 0.38 -13.02 -13.93
CA PHE A 189 1.76 -13.34 -13.57
C PHE A 189 2.58 -13.85 -14.77
N LEU A 190 1.94 -14.46 -15.77
CA LEU A 190 2.63 -14.87 -17.00
C LEU A 190 3.28 -13.67 -17.71
N ALA A 191 2.64 -12.50 -17.67
CA ALA A 191 3.20 -11.30 -18.28
C ALA A 191 4.56 -10.91 -17.66
N VAL A 192 4.70 -11.00 -16.33
CA VAL A 192 5.97 -10.75 -15.65
C VAL A 192 6.97 -11.86 -15.91
N LEU A 193 6.55 -13.13 -15.87
CA LEU A 193 7.44 -14.27 -16.13
C LEU A 193 8.02 -14.21 -17.55
N VAL A 194 7.19 -13.91 -18.55
CA VAL A 194 7.65 -13.71 -19.93
C VAL A 194 8.62 -12.51 -20.01
N ALA A 195 8.28 -11.40 -19.37
CA ALA A 195 9.17 -10.24 -19.32
C ALA A 195 10.54 -10.60 -18.73
N LEU A 196 10.57 -11.28 -17.58
CA LEU A 196 11.81 -11.72 -16.92
C LEU A 196 12.62 -12.73 -17.79
N ILE A 197 11.96 -13.59 -18.54
CA ILE A 197 12.63 -14.54 -19.46
C ILE A 197 13.25 -13.80 -20.65
N LEU A 198 12.56 -12.80 -21.21
CA LEU A 198 13.01 -12.02 -22.36
C LEU A 198 14.06 -10.95 -22.03
N MET A 199 14.23 -10.62 -20.75
CA MET A 199 15.21 -9.64 -20.29
C MET A 199 16.63 -10.21 -20.34
N HIS A 200 17.59 -9.34 -20.64
CA HIS A 200 19.03 -9.61 -20.59
C HIS A 200 19.70 -8.61 -19.62
N PRO A 201 19.40 -8.67 -18.30
CA PRO A 201 19.96 -7.71 -17.37
C PRO A 201 21.49 -7.83 -17.30
N PRO A 202 22.20 -6.70 -17.14
CA PRO A 202 23.65 -6.74 -16.97
C PRO A 202 24.03 -7.54 -15.73
N THR A 203 25.27 -8.07 -15.76
CA THR A 203 25.83 -8.84 -14.64
C THR A 203 25.76 -8.01 -13.35
N GLN A 204 25.18 -8.57 -12.31
CA GLN A 204 25.01 -7.87 -11.05
C GLN A 204 26.31 -7.88 -10.26
N GLU A 205 26.83 -6.68 -9.96
CA GLU A 205 27.88 -6.57 -8.94
C GLU A 205 27.27 -6.87 -7.57
N ARG A 206 27.83 -7.86 -6.88
CA ARG A 206 27.45 -8.18 -5.51
C ARG A 206 28.04 -7.13 -4.58
N VAL A 207 27.29 -6.07 -4.32
CA VAL A 207 27.63 -5.13 -3.26
C VAL A 207 27.20 -5.79 -1.95
N GLY A 208 28.14 -6.03 -1.04
CA GLY A 208 27.82 -6.59 0.28
C GLY A 208 26.75 -5.74 0.97
N ALA A 209 25.64 -6.37 1.35
CA ALA A 209 24.56 -5.69 2.02
C ALA A 209 25.05 -5.14 3.38
N PRO A 210 24.69 -3.90 3.75
CA PRO A 210 24.92 -3.43 5.10
C PRO A 210 24.15 -4.35 6.05
N GLN A 211 24.88 -5.03 6.94
CA GLN A 211 24.28 -5.91 7.94
C GLN A 211 23.36 -5.07 8.83
N MET A 212 22.06 -5.39 8.83
CA MET A 212 21.13 -4.87 9.83
C MET A 212 21.49 -5.51 11.17
N THR A 213 22.30 -4.81 11.96
CA THR A 213 22.68 -5.24 13.30
C THR A 213 21.56 -4.85 14.28
N PHE A 214 21.29 -5.67 15.28
CA PHE A 214 20.35 -5.34 16.36
C PHE A 214 20.67 -3.98 17.01
N ASP A 215 21.94 -3.63 17.10
CA ASP A 215 22.40 -2.32 17.60
C ASP A 215 21.91 -1.15 16.71
N ALA A 216 21.89 -1.34 15.39
CA ALA A 216 21.39 -0.32 14.47
C ALA A 216 19.86 -0.08 14.64
N LEU A 217 19.10 -1.15 14.92
CA LEU A 217 17.65 -1.04 15.18
C LEU A 217 17.40 -0.35 16.53
N THR A 218 18.13 -0.72 17.59
CA THR A 218 17.98 -0.12 18.92
C THR A 218 18.39 1.35 18.94
N GLU A 219 19.42 1.73 18.19
CA GLU A 219 19.82 3.13 18.02
C GLU A 219 18.75 3.93 17.26
N GLY A 220 18.17 3.34 16.20
CA GLY A 220 17.03 3.93 15.47
C GLY A 220 15.82 4.16 16.37
N LEU A 221 15.43 3.16 17.16
CA LEU A 221 14.35 3.28 18.15
C LEU A 221 14.63 4.37 19.17
N ARG A 222 15.82 4.39 19.77
CA ARG A 222 16.22 5.43 20.74
C ARG A 222 16.14 6.83 20.15
N PHE A 223 16.61 7.01 18.92
CA PHE A 223 16.51 8.29 18.21
C PHE A 223 15.07 8.69 17.98
N VAL A 224 14.24 7.79 17.42
CA VAL A 224 12.82 8.08 17.15
C VAL A 224 12.10 8.53 18.42
N PHE A 225 12.24 7.78 19.52
CA PHE A 225 11.57 8.11 20.78
C PHE A 225 12.15 9.35 21.50
N SER A 226 13.38 9.76 21.19
CA SER A 226 13.94 11.02 21.71
C SER A 226 13.44 12.25 20.96
N ALA A 227 13.07 12.10 19.69
CA ALA A 227 12.65 13.20 18.82
C ALA A 227 11.13 13.36 18.82
N LYS A 228 10.58 14.22 19.71
CA LYS A 228 9.14 14.41 19.93
C LYS A 228 8.33 14.60 18.64
N VAL A 229 8.84 15.39 17.68
CA VAL A 229 8.15 15.64 16.40
C VAL A 229 8.08 14.36 15.56
N ILE A 230 9.17 13.59 15.48
CA ILE A 230 9.23 12.34 14.73
C ILE A 230 8.28 11.31 15.35
N THR A 231 8.35 11.13 16.68
CA THR A 231 7.44 10.23 17.41
C THR A 231 5.98 10.61 17.20
N ALA A 232 5.65 11.91 17.28
CA ALA A 232 4.28 12.38 17.06
C ALA A 232 3.78 12.10 15.63
N THR A 233 4.63 12.25 14.60
CA THR A 233 4.24 11.91 13.22
C THR A 233 4.05 10.42 13.00
N MET A 234 4.84 9.56 13.66
CA MET A 234 4.67 8.10 13.60
C MET A 234 3.44 7.63 14.37
N LEU A 235 3.18 8.23 15.54
CA LEU A 235 1.99 7.94 16.33
C LEU A 235 0.72 8.34 15.58
N LEU A 236 0.69 9.53 14.96
CA LEU A 236 -0.44 9.96 14.13
C LEU A 236 -0.69 9.02 12.96
N ASP A 237 0.36 8.55 12.31
CA ASP A 237 0.28 7.57 11.21
C ASP A 237 -0.36 6.27 11.70
N PHE A 238 0.21 5.70 12.75
CA PHE A 238 -0.28 4.45 13.32
C PHE A 238 -1.73 4.57 13.80
N VAL A 239 -2.06 5.61 14.57
CA VAL A 239 -3.40 5.81 15.12
C VAL A 239 -4.43 6.05 14.02
N ALA A 240 -4.11 6.89 13.03
CA ALA A 240 -5.01 7.13 11.91
C ALA A 240 -5.31 5.85 11.14
N THR A 241 -4.27 5.08 10.79
CA THR A 241 -4.43 3.83 10.02
C THR A 241 -4.97 2.67 10.86
N PHE A 242 -4.75 2.66 12.17
CA PHE A 242 -5.28 1.66 13.09
C PHE A 242 -6.77 1.85 13.33
N PHE A 243 -7.21 3.04 13.71
CA PHE A 243 -8.61 3.28 14.06
C PHE A 243 -9.51 3.52 12.83
N SER A 244 -8.99 4.08 11.74
CA SER A 244 -9.79 4.42 10.56
C SER A 244 -9.63 3.42 9.40
N SER A 245 -9.34 2.14 9.68
CA SER A 245 -9.20 1.08 8.66
C SER A 245 -10.57 0.67 8.11
N ALA A 246 -11.24 1.57 7.40
CA ALA A 246 -12.56 1.34 6.83
C ALA A 246 -12.57 0.31 5.69
N SER A 247 -11.44 0.14 5.00
CA SER A 247 -11.32 -0.69 3.79
C SER A 247 -11.61 -2.17 4.02
N ALA A 248 -11.31 -2.71 5.22
CA ALA A 248 -11.64 -4.10 5.55
C ALA A 248 -13.14 -4.37 5.59
N LEU A 249 -13.95 -3.37 5.97
CA LEU A 249 -15.40 -3.51 6.13
C LEU A 249 -16.19 -3.12 4.87
N LEU A 250 -15.53 -2.66 3.81
CA LEU A 250 -16.17 -2.28 2.53
C LEU A 250 -17.10 -3.36 1.96
N PRO A 251 -16.80 -4.68 2.05
CA PRO A 251 -17.74 -5.72 1.60
C PRO A 251 -19.08 -5.68 2.34
N ILE A 252 -19.09 -5.38 3.64
CA ILE A 252 -20.32 -5.25 4.45
C ILE A 252 -21.13 -4.05 3.97
N PHE A 253 -20.45 -2.89 3.81
CA PHE A 253 -21.10 -1.68 3.30
C PHE A 253 -21.69 -1.88 1.91
N ALA A 254 -20.93 -2.48 0.98
CA ALA A 254 -21.39 -2.69 -0.39
C ALA A 254 -22.60 -3.66 -0.47
N ARG A 255 -22.61 -4.71 0.38
CA ARG A 255 -23.66 -5.73 0.33
C ARG A 255 -24.91 -5.38 1.14
N GLU A 256 -24.73 -4.89 2.38
CA GLU A 256 -25.84 -4.76 3.34
C GLU A 256 -26.36 -3.32 3.46
N ILE A 257 -25.47 -2.33 3.48
CA ILE A 257 -25.82 -0.95 3.77
C ILE A 257 -26.19 -0.20 2.48
N LEU A 258 -25.26 -0.18 1.52
CA LEU A 258 -25.43 0.52 0.24
C LEU A 258 -26.15 -0.33 -0.81
N ARG A 259 -26.12 -1.66 -0.67
CA ARG A 259 -26.77 -2.65 -1.56
C ARG A 259 -26.38 -2.49 -3.04
N VAL A 260 -25.11 -2.22 -3.29
CA VAL A 260 -24.56 -1.94 -4.63
C VAL A 260 -23.77 -3.11 -5.23
N GLY A 261 -23.71 -4.24 -4.50
CA GLY A 261 -23.08 -5.46 -5.02
C GLY A 261 -21.56 -5.35 -5.21
N PRO A 262 -20.97 -6.31 -5.94
CA PRO A 262 -19.54 -6.35 -6.19
C PRO A 262 -19.05 -5.21 -7.10
N GLU A 263 -19.85 -4.72 -8.05
CA GLU A 263 -19.50 -3.59 -8.91
C GLU A 263 -19.30 -2.32 -8.07
N GLY A 264 -20.26 -2.03 -7.18
CA GLY A 264 -20.17 -0.91 -6.26
C GLY A 264 -18.98 -1.06 -5.30
N LEU A 265 -18.68 -2.27 -4.83
CA LEU A 265 -17.52 -2.54 -4.01
C LEU A 265 -16.21 -2.16 -4.74
N GLY A 266 -16.06 -2.59 -6.00
CA GLY A 266 -14.88 -2.26 -6.80
C GLY A 266 -14.70 -0.74 -6.97
N ILE A 267 -15.80 -0.02 -7.23
CA ILE A 267 -15.80 1.44 -7.36
C ILE A 267 -15.43 2.12 -6.03
N LEU A 268 -15.94 1.63 -4.88
CA LEU A 268 -15.61 2.17 -3.55
C LEU A 268 -14.12 1.99 -3.21
N TYR A 269 -13.53 0.84 -3.49
CA TYR A 269 -12.09 0.64 -3.32
C TYR A 269 -11.26 1.56 -4.23
N SER A 270 -11.72 1.79 -5.47
CA SER A 270 -11.03 2.70 -6.39
C SER A 270 -11.12 4.17 -5.95
N ALA A 271 -12.15 4.54 -5.20
CA ALA A 271 -12.37 5.92 -4.75
C ALA A 271 -11.19 6.46 -3.91
N GLU A 272 -10.68 5.66 -2.96
CA GLU A 272 -9.53 6.05 -2.13
C GLU A 272 -8.31 6.35 -3.01
N SER A 273 -8.01 5.48 -3.97
CA SER A 273 -6.87 5.65 -4.89
C SER A 273 -7.04 6.85 -5.82
N ILE A 274 -8.27 7.12 -6.29
CA ILE A 274 -8.58 8.32 -7.09
C ILE A 274 -8.32 9.58 -6.28
N GLY A 275 -8.79 9.65 -5.04
CA GLY A 275 -8.54 10.76 -4.14
C GLY A 275 -7.06 10.96 -3.87
N ALA A 276 -6.33 9.87 -3.64
CA ALA A 276 -4.88 9.87 -3.43
C ALA A 276 -4.12 10.47 -4.61
N VAL A 277 -4.47 10.08 -5.85
CA VAL A 277 -3.85 10.61 -7.08
C VAL A 277 -4.14 12.09 -7.24
N ILE A 278 -5.40 12.52 -7.07
CA ILE A 278 -5.78 13.93 -7.16
C ILE A 278 -4.98 14.77 -6.16
N ALA A 279 -4.92 14.34 -4.89
CA ALA A 279 -4.18 15.03 -3.86
C ALA A 279 -2.68 15.06 -4.15
N GLY A 280 -2.09 13.97 -4.62
CA GLY A 280 -0.69 13.90 -5.01
C GLY A 280 -0.33 14.88 -6.12
N VAL A 281 -1.17 14.98 -7.16
CA VAL A 281 -0.99 15.95 -8.25
C VAL A 281 -1.13 17.40 -7.75
N LEU A 282 -2.10 17.66 -6.88
CA LEU A 282 -2.28 18.99 -6.29
C LEU A 282 -1.07 19.37 -5.41
N MET A 283 -0.61 18.46 -4.55
CA MET A 283 0.57 18.68 -3.70
C MET A 283 1.84 18.96 -4.52
N ALA A 284 2.02 18.28 -5.65
CA ALA A 284 3.14 18.52 -6.56
C ALA A 284 3.12 19.93 -7.18
N ARG A 285 1.95 20.56 -7.29
CA ARG A 285 1.78 21.93 -7.83
C ARG A 285 1.90 23.04 -6.80
N VAL A 286 1.60 22.73 -5.51
CA VAL A 286 1.56 23.75 -4.44
C VAL A 286 2.97 24.26 -4.05
N GLY A 287 4.03 23.52 -4.38
CA GLY A 287 5.40 23.90 -4.01
C GLY A 287 5.65 23.77 -2.48
N SER A 288 6.34 24.75 -1.86
CA SER A 288 6.66 24.68 -0.44
C SER A 288 5.50 25.09 0.45
N ILE A 289 5.15 24.24 1.41
CA ILE A 289 4.13 24.54 2.42
C ILE A 289 4.81 25.08 3.68
N LYS A 290 4.56 26.34 4.01
CA LYS A 290 5.20 27.01 5.15
C LYS A 290 4.81 26.41 6.52
N ARG A 291 3.54 26.02 6.73
CA ARG A 291 3.02 25.48 8.00
C ARG A 291 2.75 23.98 7.87
N GLN A 292 3.81 23.20 7.65
CA GLN A 292 3.70 21.77 7.38
C GLN A 292 2.98 21.01 8.50
N GLY A 293 3.27 21.32 9.76
CA GLY A 293 2.66 20.64 10.89
C GLY A 293 1.16 20.93 11.04
N ALA A 294 0.71 22.17 10.83
CA ALA A 294 -0.71 22.51 10.88
C ALA A 294 -1.49 21.83 9.73
N VAL A 295 -0.95 21.84 8.51
CA VAL A 295 -1.58 21.17 7.35
C VAL A 295 -1.64 19.65 7.56
N LEU A 296 -0.60 19.04 8.14
CA LEU A 296 -0.60 17.64 8.53
C LEU A 296 -1.74 17.30 9.49
N LEU A 297 -1.90 18.07 10.56
CA LEU A 297 -2.96 17.85 11.55
C LEU A 297 -4.36 18.01 10.93
N ILE A 298 -4.56 19.01 10.08
CA ILE A 298 -5.81 19.20 9.33
C ILE A 298 -6.06 17.99 8.41
N ALA A 299 -5.05 17.51 7.69
CA ALA A 299 -5.18 16.35 6.83
C ALA A 299 -5.60 15.09 7.60
N VAL A 300 -4.95 14.81 8.76
CA VAL A 300 -5.31 13.65 9.59
C VAL A 300 -6.71 13.81 10.21
N ALA A 301 -7.09 15.02 10.63
CA ALA A 301 -8.44 15.28 11.12
C ALA A 301 -9.49 15.11 10.02
N SER A 302 -9.21 15.58 8.78
CA SER A 302 -10.08 15.39 7.63
C SER A 302 -10.23 13.91 7.26
N TYR A 303 -9.13 13.14 7.35
CA TYR A 303 -9.15 11.69 7.19
C TYR A 303 -10.13 11.02 8.17
N GLY A 304 -10.00 11.32 9.48
CA GLY A 304 -10.89 10.78 10.51
C GLY A 304 -12.36 11.24 10.33
N LEU A 305 -12.60 12.50 10.03
CA LEU A 305 -13.95 13.01 9.79
C LEU A 305 -14.60 12.37 8.56
N ALA A 306 -13.87 12.28 7.44
CA ALA A 306 -14.36 11.63 6.23
C ALA A 306 -14.71 10.17 6.48
N THR A 307 -13.87 9.43 7.25
CA THR A 307 -14.14 8.06 7.67
C THR A 307 -15.40 7.97 8.54
N ALA A 308 -15.57 8.85 9.52
CA ALA A 308 -16.75 8.86 10.39
C ALA A 308 -18.04 9.13 9.58
N PHE A 309 -18.02 10.11 8.69
CA PHE A 309 -19.17 10.40 7.81
C PHE A 309 -19.45 9.27 6.82
N TYR A 310 -18.40 8.60 6.31
CA TYR A 310 -18.56 7.40 5.49
C TYR A 310 -19.28 6.30 6.28
N GLY A 311 -18.89 6.05 7.52
CA GLY A 311 -19.55 5.07 8.40
C GLY A 311 -21.04 5.34 8.62
N ALA A 312 -21.46 6.62 8.60
CA ALA A 312 -22.86 7.05 8.74
C ALA A 312 -23.60 7.11 7.39
N SER A 313 -22.91 7.02 6.25
CA SER A 313 -23.49 7.19 4.92
C SER A 313 -24.28 5.97 4.48
N GLN A 314 -25.48 6.24 3.91
CA GLN A 314 -26.31 5.24 3.23
C GLN A 314 -26.43 5.52 1.73
N LEU A 315 -25.74 6.53 1.21
CA LEU A 315 -25.77 6.94 -0.17
C LEU A 315 -24.46 6.57 -0.87
N PHE A 316 -24.53 5.79 -1.93
CA PHE A 316 -23.36 5.33 -2.68
C PHE A 316 -22.47 6.49 -3.17
N VAL A 317 -23.10 7.51 -3.79
CA VAL A 317 -22.37 8.67 -4.33
C VAL A 317 -21.65 9.44 -3.22
N LEU A 318 -22.31 9.67 -2.07
CA LEU A 318 -21.68 10.31 -0.91
C LEU A 318 -20.52 9.47 -0.37
N SER A 319 -20.74 8.16 -0.22
CA SER A 319 -19.72 7.22 0.22
C SER A 319 -18.47 7.24 -0.69
N PHE A 320 -18.68 7.30 -2.01
CA PHE A 320 -17.60 7.43 -2.98
C PHE A 320 -16.75 8.70 -2.74
N PHE A 321 -17.39 9.86 -2.60
CA PHE A 321 -16.66 11.11 -2.38
C PHE A 321 -15.99 11.17 -1.01
N LEU A 322 -16.60 10.58 0.03
CA LEU A 322 -16.00 10.50 1.35
C LEU A 322 -14.77 9.60 1.34
N LEU A 323 -14.82 8.44 0.69
CA LEU A 323 -13.66 7.57 0.52
C LEU A 323 -12.57 8.23 -0.36
N ALA A 324 -12.93 8.96 -1.39
CA ALA A 324 -11.96 9.76 -2.15
C ALA A 324 -11.30 10.83 -1.28
N LEU A 325 -12.05 11.48 -0.37
CA LEU A 325 -11.50 12.43 0.59
C LEU A 325 -10.59 11.73 1.62
N VAL A 326 -10.93 10.51 2.05
CA VAL A 326 -10.05 9.66 2.88
C VAL A 326 -8.69 9.46 2.20
N GLY A 327 -8.68 8.98 0.95
CA GLY A 327 -7.45 8.76 0.19
C GLY A 327 -6.66 10.05 -0.08
N ALA A 328 -7.35 11.15 -0.38
CA ALA A 328 -6.73 12.46 -0.57
C ALA A 328 -6.05 12.95 0.72
N SER A 329 -6.74 12.84 1.85
CA SER A 329 -6.24 13.27 3.17
C SER A 329 -5.06 12.42 3.62
N ASP A 330 -5.10 11.10 3.39
CA ASP A 330 -3.98 10.22 3.71
C ASP A 330 -2.73 10.57 2.87
N THR A 331 -2.90 10.83 1.59
CA THR A 331 -1.79 11.21 0.70
C THR A 331 -1.13 12.51 1.14
N VAL A 332 -1.91 13.56 1.44
CA VAL A 332 -1.38 14.83 1.97
C VAL A 332 -0.63 14.58 3.28
N SER A 333 -1.23 13.82 4.20
CA SER A 333 -0.63 13.47 5.47
C SER A 333 0.68 12.70 5.29
N THR A 334 0.71 11.69 4.42
CA THR A 334 1.88 10.85 4.14
C THR A 334 3.04 11.66 3.56
N ILE A 335 2.77 12.56 2.59
CA ILE A 335 3.79 13.44 2.02
C ILE A 335 4.39 14.34 3.10
N LEU A 336 3.56 14.99 3.91
CA LEU A 336 4.03 15.91 4.96
C LEU A 336 4.77 15.17 6.08
N ARG A 337 4.27 14.03 6.53
CA ARG A 337 4.96 13.19 7.54
C ARG A 337 6.35 12.78 7.06
N ASN A 338 6.46 12.31 5.82
CA ASN A 338 7.74 11.92 5.23
C ASN A 338 8.68 13.11 5.11
N THR A 339 8.20 14.27 4.67
CA THR A 339 8.99 15.50 4.58
C THR A 339 9.51 15.93 5.94
N ILE A 340 8.62 16.04 6.96
CA ILE A 340 8.99 16.44 8.32
C ILE A 340 10.03 15.47 8.90
N ARG A 341 9.83 14.15 8.73
CA ARG A 341 10.78 13.13 9.22
C ARG A 341 12.15 13.25 8.55
N GLN A 342 12.19 13.41 7.22
CA GLN A 342 13.44 13.53 6.47
C GLN A 342 14.22 14.80 6.86
N LEU A 343 13.54 15.94 7.02
CA LEU A 343 14.17 17.21 7.40
C LEU A 343 14.69 17.20 8.85
N ASN A 344 14.02 16.48 9.76
CA ASN A 344 14.40 16.43 11.18
C ASN A 344 15.31 15.23 11.54
N THR A 345 15.74 14.43 10.56
CA THR A 345 16.61 13.27 10.80
C THR A 345 18.01 13.52 10.22
N PRO A 346 19.08 13.42 11.05
CA PRO A 346 20.46 13.47 10.58
C PRO A 346 20.75 12.38 9.52
N ASP A 347 21.61 12.69 8.55
CA ASP A 347 21.87 11.82 7.39
C ASP A 347 22.25 10.39 7.77
N HIS A 348 23.09 10.21 8.80
CA HIS A 348 23.57 8.91 9.28
C HIS A 348 22.48 8.06 9.97
N LEU A 349 21.34 8.67 10.38
CA LEU A 349 20.21 7.99 11.03
C LEU A 349 19.00 7.80 10.10
N ARG A 350 18.98 8.39 8.89
CA ARG A 350 17.83 8.32 7.98
C ARG A 350 17.40 6.89 7.66
N GLY A 351 18.36 6.01 7.36
CA GLY A 351 18.07 4.60 7.09
C GLY A 351 17.43 3.90 8.29
N ARG A 352 17.96 4.12 9.48
CA ARG A 352 17.47 3.52 10.74
C ARG A 352 16.07 4.02 11.09
N MET A 353 15.85 5.34 10.99
CA MET A 353 14.51 5.95 11.17
C MET A 353 13.49 5.38 10.18
N THR A 354 13.89 5.20 8.90
CA THR A 354 13.00 4.63 7.87
C THR A 354 12.64 3.19 8.20
N SER A 355 13.57 2.37 8.69
CA SER A 355 13.30 0.99 9.11
C SER A 355 12.31 0.93 10.26
N VAL A 356 12.47 1.80 11.28
CA VAL A 356 11.51 1.91 12.38
C VAL A 356 10.13 2.35 11.86
N ASN A 357 10.09 3.37 10.99
CA ASN A 357 8.84 3.85 10.40
C ASN A 357 8.10 2.76 9.62
N MET A 358 8.82 1.86 8.95
CA MET A 358 8.21 0.78 8.18
C MET A 358 7.37 -0.16 9.05
N ILE A 359 7.79 -0.39 10.30
CA ILE A 359 7.04 -1.21 11.27
C ILE A 359 5.68 -0.56 11.58
N PHE A 360 5.65 0.75 11.84
CA PHE A 360 4.41 1.48 12.10
C PHE A 360 3.52 1.55 10.86
N PHE A 361 4.11 1.86 9.71
CA PHE A 361 3.41 1.99 8.43
C PHE A 361 2.76 0.68 7.97
N MET A 362 3.45 -0.46 8.11
CA MET A 362 2.90 -1.76 7.72
C MET A 362 1.98 -2.35 8.79
N GLY A 363 2.29 -2.14 10.06
CA GLY A 363 1.54 -2.72 11.17
C GLY A 363 0.19 -2.04 11.40
N GLY A 364 0.14 -0.72 11.31
CA GLY A 364 -1.07 0.06 11.60
C GLY A 364 -2.31 -0.42 10.84
N PRO A 365 -2.33 -0.42 9.49
CA PRO A 365 -3.50 -0.82 8.71
C PRO A 365 -3.92 -2.27 8.93
N GLN A 366 -2.96 -3.19 9.09
CA GLN A 366 -3.27 -4.61 9.25
C GLN A 366 -3.86 -4.93 10.62
N LEU A 367 -3.33 -4.31 11.67
CA LEU A 367 -3.89 -4.42 13.01
C LEU A 367 -5.24 -3.68 13.10
N GLY A 368 -5.37 -2.56 12.40
CA GLY A 368 -6.61 -1.81 12.29
C GLY A 368 -7.73 -2.61 11.59
N ASN A 369 -7.39 -3.41 10.58
CA ASN A 369 -8.36 -4.33 9.97
C ASN A 369 -8.92 -5.32 10.98
N LEU A 370 -8.09 -5.87 11.87
CA LEU A 370 -8.53 -6.78 12.92
C LEU A 370 -9.39 -6.05 13.94
N GLU A 371 -8.98 -4.87 14.42
CA GLU A 371 -9.73 -4.04 15.33
C GLU A 371 -11.11 -3.71 14.77
N ALA A 372 -11.15 -3.20 13.52
CA ALA A 372 -12.40 -2.87 12.84
C ALA A 372 -13.33 -4.09 12.69
N GLY A 373 -12.77 -5.27 12.39
CA GLY A 373 -13.52 -6.52 12.32
C GLY A 373 -14.13 -6.94 13.65
N LEU A 374 -13.37 -6.83 14.75
CA LEU A 374 -13.84 -7.13 16.11
C LEU A 374 -14.90 -6.12 16.58
N ALA A 375 -14.66 -4.83 16.37
CA ALA A 375 -15.61 -3.77 16.70
C ALA A 375 -16.91 -3.90 15.89
N ALA A 376 -16.80 -4.24 14.60
CA ALA A 376 -17.97 -4.47 13.75
C ALA A 376 -18.77 -5.69 14.15
N ALA A 377 -18.14 -6.75 14.63
CA ALA A 377 -18.82 -7.94 15.14
C ALA A 377 -19.59 -7.66 16.44
N ALA A 378 -19.06 -6.78 17.30
CA ALA A 378 -19.68 -6.45 18.58
C ALA A 378 -20.79 -5.40 18.45
N PHE A 379 -20.59 -4.38 17.62
CA PHE A 379 -21.43 -3.17 17.59
C PHE A 379 -21.98 -2.83 16.18
N GLY A 380 -21.64 -3.62 15.17
CA GLY A 380 -22.00 -3.38 13.77
C GLY A 380 -20.96 -2.56 13.00
N ALA A 381 -20.91 -2.76 11.68
CA ALA A 381 -19.92 -2.10 10.81
C ALA A 381 -20.02 -0.56 10.80
N PRO A 382 -21.21 0.07 10.78
CA PRO A 382 -21.31 1.52 10.88
C PRO A 382 -20.67 2.10 12.14
N PHE A 383 -20.95 1.48 13.29
CA PHE A 383 -20.37 1.91 14.57
C PHE A 383 -18.85 1.80 14.57
N ALA A 384 -18.28 0.68 14.10
CA ALA A 384 -16.85 0.48 14.03
C ALA A 384 -16.16 1.58 13.21
N VAL A 385 -16.71 1.90 12.05
CA VAL A 385 -16.14 2.94 11.16
C VAL A 385 -16.31 4.34 11.74
N ILE A 386 -17.49 4.66 12.31
CA ILE A 386 -17.74 5.97 12.93
C ILE A 386 -16.81 6.16 14.13
N SER A 387 -16.77 5.19 15.05
CA SER A 387 -15.96 5.28 16.28
C SER A 387 -14.46 5.38 15.95
N GLY A 388 -13.99 4.64 14.95
CA GLY A 388 -12.62 4.71 14.46
C GLY A 388 -12.28 6.09 13.89
N GLY A 389 -13.14 6.67 13.05
CA GLY A 389 -12.98 8.01 12.54
C GLY A 389 -12.97 9.07 13.63
N VAL A 390 -13.89 8.99 14.60
CA VAL A 390 -13.95 9.90 15.76
C VAL A 390 -12.71 9.76 16.63
N ALA A 391 -12.25 8.53 16.92
CA ALA A 391 -11.02 8.29 17.68
C ALA A 391 -9.82 8.94 17.01
N THR A 392 -9.70 8.84 15.68
CA THR A 392 -8.63 9.51 14.92
C THR A 392 -8.68 11.03 15.07
N VAL A 393 -9.86 11.65 15.03
CA VAL A 393 -10.01 13.10 15.25
C VAL A 393 -9.60 13.49 16.67
N ILE A 394 -10.07 12.73 17.68
CA ILE A 394 -9.74 12.98 19.09
C ILE A 394 -8.22 12.90 19.31
N VAL A 395 -7.58 11.84 18.83
CA VAL A 395 -6.13 11.67 19.00
C VAL A 395 -5.37 12.75 18.24
N THR A 396 -5.83 13.16 17.04
CA THR A 396 -5.24 14.28 16.31
C THR A 396 -5.31 15.58 17.12
N ALA A 397 -6.45 15.88 17.75
CA ALA A 397 -6.61 17.05 18.61
C ALA A 397 -5.71 16.97 19.86
N LEU A 398 -5.60 15.78 20.48
CA LEU A 398 -4.70 15.55 21.62
C LEU A 398 -3.23 15.77 21.23
N VAL A 399 -2.79 15.24 20.09
CA VAL A 399 -1.42 15.44 19.59
C VAL A 399 -1.18 16.94 19.27
N ALA A 400 -2.15 17.62 18.67
CA ALA A 400 -2.05 19.07 18.40
C ALA A 400 -1.90 19.90 19.69
N TRP A 401 -2.50 19.44 20.78
CA TRP A 401 -2.41 20.08 22.10
C TRP A 401 -1.13 19.70 22.85
N LEU A 402 -0.77 18.41 22.89
CA LEU A 402 0.37 17.88 23.65
C LEU A 402 1.73 18.15 22.98
N VAL A 403 1.76 18.32 21.65
CA VAL A 403 2.98 18.51 20.86
C VAL A 403 2.92 19.83 20.06
N PRO A 404 2.99 21.01 20.72
CA PRO A 404 2.95 22.30 20.03
C PRO A 404 4.07 22.48 19.01
N GLN A 405 5.21 21.79 19.21
CA GLN A 405 6.33 21.76 18.26
C GLN A 405 5.93 21.22 16.89
N LEU A 406 5.06 20.19 16.85
CA LEU A 406 4.52 19.68 15.59
C LEU A 406 3.55 20.68 14.97
N ARG A 407 2.60 21.21 15.74
CA ARG A 407 1.61 22.18 15.24
C ARG A 407 2.26 23.43 14.63
N ASN A 408 3.32 23.91 15.26
CA ASN A 408 4.04 25.12 14.85
C ASN A 408 5.22 24.82 13.89
N HIS A 409 5.35 23.57 13.44
CA HIS A 409 6.45 23.19 12.56
C HIS A 409 6.34 23.92 11.22
N ILE A 410 7.41 24.65 10.88
CA ILE A 410 7.59 25.38 9.64
C ILE A 410 8.62 24.62 8.80
N GLY A 411 8.30 24.38 7.52
CA GLY A 411 9.18 23.68 6.58
C GLY A 411 10.06 24.62 5.78
#